data_456e6b0e2f9544c2b36c9437f9ff5694
#
_entry.id   456e6b0e2f9544c2b36c9437f9ff5694
#
_cell.length_a   1.000
_cell.length_b   1.000
_cell.length_c   1.000
_cell.angle_alpha   90.00
_cell.angle_beta   90.00
_cell.angle_gamma   90.00
#
_symmetry.space_group_name_H-M   'P 1'
#
loop_
_entity.id
_entity.type
_entity.pdbx_description
1 polymer ?
#
loop_
_entity_poly.entity_id
_entity_poly.type
_entity_poly.pdbx_seq_one_letter_code
_entity_poly.pdbx_strand_id
1 'polypeptide(L)'
;DGSAKVNDQRADVNKQNRIAVVKFAGNKTDKIGNDQYSQNRYWYNYTQVVSGYKAYTSGNKSEGETTVNALTSAGCTAADYAMDLTKTLVDQSKTDANNNADRKNVKRVVIFFTDGEPNHQSGFDESVANSAITSAKTIKADADIYTIGIFSGADVSITGHSGSGSWSAKEKFNAFMHGLSSNYPDAERYKKLGTRAKDSKGQDATYYKVATKADELKNIFTQIEDEIISSAQSPTQVDQGEDPSDAGFITLTDQLGDYMQVDDINTLVYANQLYKNPGKTETTKDGKTVVTYTFNQEIPDTNHVYPEGNLGDIKITVEKAAGEDQLQTGDLVTVKIPANLIPLRYYEVKSDGSMTIDETYPMRLFYDVSLKAGVEEKFANPDAQLKAYIDANKDENHQVHFYSNK
;
A
#
# COMPACT_ATOMS: atom_id res chain seq x y z
N ASP A 1 -2.02 16.76 -10.63
CA ASP A 1 -2.81 17.64 -9.74
C ASP A 1 -3.09 16.99 -8.38
N GLY A 2 -3.54 15.74 -8.31
CA GLY A 2 -3.85 15.07 -7.06
C GLY A 2 -2.64 14.88 -6.15
N SER A 3 -1.51 14.45 -6.69
CA SER A 3 -0.27 14.32 -5.91
C SER A 3 0.20 15.65 -5.31
N ALA A 4 0.03 16.77 -6.01
CA ALA A 4 0.37 18.10 -5.51
C ALA A 4 -0.54 18.48 -4.33
N LYS A 5 -1.86 18.28 -4.45
CA LYS A 5 -2.83 18.53 -3.37
C LYS A 5 -2.55 17.70 -2.12
N VAL A 6 -2.17 16.42 -2.28
CA VAL A 6 -1.76 15.58 -1.16
C VAL A 6 -0.48 16.10 -0.51
N ASN A 7 0.49 16.57 -1.30
CA ASN A 7 1.73 17.12 -0.78
C ASN A 7 1.54 18.43 -0.03
N ASP A 8 0.59 19.29 -0.46
CA ASP A 8 0.25 20.53 0.25
C ASP A 8 -0.19 20.29 1.71
N GLN A 9 -0.76 19.10 1.98
CA GLN A 9 -1.22 18.72 3.32
C GLN A 9 -0.13 18.05 4.17
N ARG A 10 1.06 17.77 3.58
CA ARG A 10 2.18 17.11 4.26
C ARG A 10 3.29 18.11 4.56
N ALA A 11 3.34 18.59 5.79
CA ALA A 11 4.39 19.51 6.24
C ALA A 11 5.80 18.90 6.16
N ASP A 12 5.91 17.57 6.39
CA ASP A 12 7.18 16.87 6.27
C ASP A 12 7.45 16.48 4.81
N VAL A 13 8.47 17.09 4.24
CA VAL A 13 8.91 16.85 2.85
C VAL A 13 9.32 15.40 2.59
N ASN A 14 9.72 14.67 3.63
CA ASN A 14 10.07 13.25 3.50
C ASN A 14 8.83 12.36 3.29
N LYS A 15 7.67 12.82 3.69
CA LYS A 15 6.38 12.13 3.52
C LYS A 15 5.65 12.53 2.24
N GLN A 16 6.20 13.48 1.48
CA GLN A 16 5.60 13.92 0.22
C GLN A 16 5.79 12.89 -0.90
N ASN A 17 4.80 12.78 -1.77
CA ASN A 17 4.91 12.01 -3.01
C ASN A 17 5.93 12.66 -3.93
N ARG A 18 6.77 11.85 -4.58
CA ARG A 18 7.80 12.33 -5.52
C ARG A 18 7.55 11.72 -6.89
N ILE A 19 7.80 12.50 -7.93
CA ILE A 19 7.67 12.11 -9.32
C ILE A 19 9.03 12.28 -10.00
N ALA A 20 9.43 11.28 -10.77
CA ALA A 20 10.54 11.37 -11.72
C ALA A 20 9.99 11.18 -13.14
N VAL A 21 10.61 11.82 -14.12
CA VAL A 21 10.18 11.77 -15.52
C VAL A 21 11.32 11.26 -16.39
N VAL A 22 11.05 10.20 -17.15
CA VAL A 22 11.93 9.65 -18.17
C VAL A 22 11.27 9.85 -19.53
N LYS A 23 11.96 10.48 -20.47
CA LYS A 23 11.59 10.46 -21.88
C LYS A 23 12.36 9.37 -22.60
N PHE A 24 11.76 8.77 -23.60
CA PHE A 24 12.46 7.79 -24.43
C PHE A 24 12.15 7.97 -25.91
N ALA A 25 13.16 7.82 -26.72
CA ALA A 25 13.11 7.95 -28.16
C ALA A 25 14.28 7.19 -28.79
N GLY A 26 15.41 7.84 -29.02
CA GLY A 26 16.60 7.23 -29.60
C GLY A 26 17.41 6.41 -28.60
N ASN A 27 18.40 5.69 -29.14
CA ASN A 27 19.23 4.71 -28.41
C ASN A 27 20.47 5.32 -27.74
N LYS A 28 20.43 6.58 -27.32
CA LYS A 28 21.49 7.24 -26.54
C LYS A 28 20.89 7.89 -25.30
N THR A 29 21.64 7.82 -24.19
CA THR A 29 21.16 8.18 -22.83
C THR A 29 22.08 9.18 -22.10
N ASP A 30 23.06 9.77 -22.78
CA ASP A 30 24.15 10.52 -22.15
C ASP A 30 23.89 12.02 -21.92
N LYS A 31 22.68 12.50 -22.24
CA LYS A 31 22.30 13.90 -22.07
C LYS A 31 20.99 14.09 -21.33
N ILE A 32 20.77 15.29 -20.77
CA ILE A 32 19.56 15.70 -20.06
C ILE A 32 18.90 16.84 -20.83
N GLY A 33 17.57 16.94 -20.77
CA GLY A 33 16.77 17.94 -21.44
C GLY A 33 16.27 17.46 -22.81
N ASN A 34 16.03 18.41 -23.72
CA ASN A 34 15.56 18.14 -25.08
C ASN A 34 16.71 18.00 -26.10
N ASP A 35 17.90 17.68 -25.63
CA ASP A 35 19.05 17.49 -26.51
C ASP A 35 18.80 16.38 -27.51
N GLN A 36 19.26 16.63 -28.73
CA GLN A 36 19.16 15.73 -29.85
C GLN A 36 20.55 15.30 -30.35
N TYR A 37 20.58 14.16 -31.00
CA TYR A 37 21.75 13.70 -31.74
C TYR A 37 21.38 13.29 -33.16
N SER A 38 22.34 13.37 -34.07
CA SER A 38 22.15 12.93 -35.44
C SER A 38 22.74 11.52 -35.62
N GLN A 39 21.99 10.65 -36.29
CA GLN A 39 22.42 9.31 -36.69
C GLN A 39 21.78 8.97 -38.04
N ASN A 40 22.59 8.51 -39.00
CA ASN A 40 22.13 8.13 -40.35
C ASN A 40 21.29 9.25 -41.08
N ARG A 41 21.69 10.51 -40.89
CA ARG A 41 21.00 11.71 -41.42
C ARG A 41 19.63 12.04 -40.79
N TYR A 42 19.24 11.36 -39.73
CA TYR A 42 18.05 11.66 -38.94
C TYR A 42 18.41 12.21 -37.57
N TRP A 43 17.53 13.02 -37.03
CA TRP A 43 17.64 13.58 -35.69
C TRP A 43 16.80 12.76 -34.72
N TYR A 44 17.39 12.44 -33.59
CA TYR A 44 16.76 11.66 -32.50
C TYR A 44 16.91 12.40 -31.20
N ASN A 45 15.85 12.40 -30.38
CA ASN A 45 15.98 12.81 -29.01
C ASN A 45 16.71 11.72 -28.19
N TYR A 46 17.48 12.13 -27.20
CA TYR A 46 18.04 11.20 -26.24
C TYR A 46 16.95 10.53 -25.41
N THR A 47 17.12 9.25 -25.09
CA THR A 47 16.37 8.59 -24.01
C THR A 47 17.08 8.97 -22.71
N GLN A 48 16.38 9.65 -21.78
CA GLN A 48 17.03 10.24 -20.62
C GLN A 48 16.07 10.54 -19.48
N VAL A 49 16.63 10.66 -18.25
CA VAL A 49 15.90 11.22 -17.11
C VAL A 49 15.77 12.73 -17.32
N VAL A 50 14.58 13.20 -17.55
CA VAL A 50 14.28 14.64 -17.76
C VAL A 50 14.17 15.35 -16.41
N SER A 51 13.57 14.70 -15.42
CA SER A 51 13.52 15.16 -14.04
C SER A 51 13.72 13.98 -13.09
N GLY A 52 14.68 14.10 -12.19
CA GLY A 52 14.82 13.18 -11.06
C GLY A 52 13.63 13.32 -10.09
N TYR A 53 13.68 12.57 -8.99
CA TYR A 53 12.59 12.62 -7.99
C TYR A 53 12.39 14.02 -7.42
N LYS A 54 11.22 14.58 -7.65
CA LYS A 54 10.80 15.89 -7.16
C LYS A 54 9.40 15.81 -6.55
N ALA A 55 9.23 16.43 -5.39
CA ALA A 55 7.93 16.63 -4.80
C ALA A 55 7.27 17.89 -5.40
N TYR A 56 6.08 17.72 -5.92
CA TYR A 56 5.29 18.83 -6.45
C TYR A 56 4.16 19.18 -5.50
N THR A 57 4.00 20.45 -5.24
CA THR A 57 2.92 21.09 -4.46
C THR A 57 2.12 21.98 -5.39
N SER A 58 0.99 22.53 -4.94
CA SER A 58 0.25 23.52 -5.73
C SER A 58 1.09 24.76 -6.03
N GLY A 59 2.08 25.07 -5.18
CA GLY A 59 2.97 26.22 -5.37
C GLY A 59 4.05 26.02 -6.44
N ASN A 60 4.47 24.78 -6.73
CA ASN A 60 5.56 24.51 -7.68
C ASN A 60 5.21 23.50 -8.81
N LYS A 61 3.98 23.04 -8.93
CA LYS A 61 3.58 22.07 -9.97
C LYS A 61 3.80 22.59 -11.40
N SER A 62 3.73 23.91 -11.59
CA SER A 62 3.99 24.56 -12.89
C SER A 62 5.40 24.28 -13.42
N GLU A 63 6.38 24.01 -12.57
CA GLU A 63 7.71 23.62 -13.00
C GLU A 63 7.71 22.24 -13.66
N GLY A 64 6.95 21.28 -13.12
CA GLY A 64 6.76 19.96 -13.72
C GLY A 64 6.00 20.03 -15.03
N GLU A 65 4.94 20.85 -15.09
CA GLU A 65 4.17 21.11 -16.32
C GLU A 65 5.07 21.73 -17.39
N THR A 66 5.90 22.71 -17.05
CA THR A 66 6.87 23.32 -17.97
C THR A 66 7.86 22.27 -18.49
N THR A 67 8.38 21.41 -17.62
CA THR A 67 9.31 20.34 -17.98
C THR A 67 8.69 19.37 -18.98
N VAL A 68 7.45 18.94 -18.78
CA VAL A 68 6.76 18.02 -19.69
C VAL A 68 6.37 18.70 -20.98
N ASN A 69 5.87 19.94 -20.94
CA ASN A 69 5.47 20.71 -22.12
C ASN A 69 6.65 21.07 -23.03
N ALA A 70 7.88 21.09 -22.50
CA ALA A 70 9.09 21.32 -23.28
C ALA A 70 9.55 20.08 -24.06
N LEU A 71 8.96 18.90 -23.84
CA LEU A 71 9.33 17.69 -24.56
C LEU A 71 8.90 17.77 -26.02
N THR A 72 9.81 17.31 -26.90
CA THR A 72 9.57 17.25 -28.35
C THR A 72 9.64 15.80 -28.82
N SER A 73 8.98 15.49 -29.92
CA SER A 73 8.98 14.16 -30.53
C SER A 73 10.04 14.09 -31.63
N ALA A 74 11.01 13.23 -31.52
CA ALA A 74 11.99 12.92 -32.57
C ALA A 74 12.71 11.60 -32.31
N GLY A 75 12.59 10.64 -33.22
CA GLY A 75 13.36 9.40 -33.21
C GLY A 75 12.50 8.14 -33.12
N CYS A 76 13.02 7.14 -32.42
CA CYS A 76 12.47 5.80 -32.28
C CYS A 76 11.75 5.62 -30.93
N THR A 77 11.61 4.36 -30.53
CA THR A 77 10.95 3.94 -29.26
C THR A 77 11.92 2.99 -28.53
N ALA A 78 13.02 3.54 -27.97
CA ALA A 78 14.02 2.78 -27.24
C ALA A 78 13.52 2.40 -25.83
N ALA A 79 12.53 1.49 -25.78
CA ALA A 79 11.87 1.06 -24.56
C ALA A 79 12.81 0.35 -23.58
N ASP A 80 13.81 -0.36 -24.07
CA ASP A 80 14.85 -1.02 -23.29
C ASP A 80 15.68 -0.01 -22.47
N TYR A 81 16.20 1.04 -23.11
CA TYR A 81 16.91 2.11 -22.41
C TYR A 81 16.02 2.87 -21.42
N ALA A 82 14.74 3.07 -21.77
CA ALA A 82 13.77 3.68 -20.87
C ALA A 82 13.61 2.86 -19.59
N MET A 83 13.46 1.55 -19.73
CA MET A 83 13.28 0.65 -18.58
C MET A 83 14.55 0.50 -17.74
N ASP A 84 15.74 0.57 -18.34
CA ASP A 84 17.02 0.57 -17.62
C ASP A 84 17.18 1.83 -16.78
N LEU A 85 16.84 3.00 -17.32
CA LEU A 85 16.82 4.25 -16.56
C LEU A 85 15.79 4.22 -15.44
N THR A 86 14.61 3.68 -15.73
CA THR A 86 13.53 3.52 -14.74
C THR A 86 13.98 2.58 -13.61
N LYS A 87 14.64 1.48 -13.93
CA LYS A 87 15.23 0.58 -12.94
C LYS A 87 16.20 1.30 -12.02
N THR A 88 17.10 2.11 -12.60
CA THR A 88 18.04 2.94 -11.83
C THR A 88 17.32 3.88 -10.86
N LEU A 89 16.22 4.53 -11.29
CA LEU A 89 15.42 5.39 -10.43
C LEU A 89 14.74 4.58 -9.30
N VAL A 90 14.18 3.40 -9.61
CA VAL A 90 13.58 2.53 -8.58
C VAL A 90 14.62 2.10 -7.55
N ASP A 91 15.83 1.72 -7.98
CA ASP A 91 16.94 1.37 -7.09
C ASP A 91 17.39 2.55 -6.22
N GLN A 92 17.40 3.78 -6.75
CA GLN A 92 17.62 5.01 -5.96
C GLN A 92 16.55 5.19 -4.91
N SER A 93 15.27 5.01 -5.27
CA SER A 93 14.16 5.11 -4.32
C SER A 93 14.24 4.07 -3.19
N LYS A 94 14.76 2.87 -3.48
CA LYS A 94 15.03 1.83 -2.46
C LYS A 94 16.17 2.27 -1.53
N THR A 95 17.24 2.80 -2.08
CA THR A 95 18.37 3.32 -1.29
C THR A 95 17.92 4.46 -0.39
N ASP A 96 17.13 5.40 -0.90
CA ASP A 96 16.55 6.48 -0.10
C ASP A 96 15.67 5.93 1.04
N ALA A 97 14.88 4.89 0.78
CA ALA A 97 14.03 4.25 1.78
C ALA A 97 14.85 3.56 2.88
N ASN A 98 15.97 2.94 2.54
CA ASN A 98 16.86 2.31 3.52
C ASN A 98 17.56 3.34 4.42
N ASN A 99 17.79 4.54 3.92
CA ASN A 99 18.50 5.62 4.62
C ASN A 99 17.55 6.59 5.35
N ASN A 100 16.23 6.50 5.13
CA ASN A 100 15.24 7.40 5.70
C ASN A 100 13.99 6.62 6.16
N ALA A 101 13.79 6.56 7.47
CA ALA A 101 12.69 5.83 8.09
C ALA A 101 11.30 6.27 7.58
N ASP A 102 11.11 7.57 7.28
CA ASP A 102 9.84 8.10 6.77
C ASP A 102 9.53 7.62 5.34
N ARG A 103 10.52 7.05 4.64
CA ARG A 103 10.37 6.52 3.30
C ARG A 103 10.43 4.98 3.22
N LYS A 104 10.55 4.31 4.36
CA LYS A 104 10.69 2.84 4.41
C LYS A 104 9.54 2.12 3.70
N ASN A 105 8.32 2.64 3.83
CA ASN A 105 7.10 2.03 3.31
C ASN A 105 6.49 2.78 2.12
N VAL A 106 7.30 3.47 1.30
CA VAL A 106 6.76 4.15 0.11
C VAL A 106 6.33 3.14 -0.95
N LYS A 107 5.12 3.31 -1.47
CA LYS A 107 4.69 2.59 -2.66
C LYS A 107 5.39 3.18 -3.89
N ARG A 108 5.91 2.31 -4.74
CA ARG A 108 6.55 2.67 -6.00
C ARG A 108 5.67 2.29 -7.15
N VAL A 109 5.46 3.24 -8.06
CA VAL A 109 4.64 3.04 -9.25
C VAL A 109 5.37 3.58 -10.46
N VAL A 110 5.37 2.81 -11.53
CA VAL A 110 5.86 3.21 -12.85
C VAL A 110 4.68 3.31 -13.80
N ILE A 111 4.57 4.40 -14.54
CA ILE A 111 3.60 4.56 -15.62
C ILE A 111 4.38 4.67 -16.92
N PHE A 112 4.28 3.65 -17.75
CA PHE A 112 4.89 3.60 -19.07
C PHE A 112 3.81 3.81 -20.13
N PHE A 113 3.94 4.84 -20.96
CA PHE A 113 2.99 5.03 -22.05
C PHE A 113 3.72 5.28 -23.37
N THR A 114 3.16 4.80 -24.47
CA THR A 114 3.75 4.85 -25.80
C THR A 114 2.69 4.79 -26.90
N ASP A 115 2.99 5.45 -28.00
CA ASP A 115 2.25 5.41 -29.25
C ASP A 115 2.97 4.59 -30.35
N GLY A 116 4.19 4.14 -30.06
CA GLY A 116 5.08 3.47 -31.01
C GLY A 116 5.56 2.08 -30.58
N GLU A 117 5.83 1.25 -31.59
CA GLU A 117 6.42 -0.08 -31.40
C GLU A 117 7.85 0.04 -30.85
N PRO A 118 8.27 -0.85 -29.92
CA PRO A 118 9.64 -0.82 -29.39
C PRO A 118 10.67 -1.07 -30.48
N ASN A 119 11.57 -0.12 -30.68
CA ASN A 119 12.61 -0.20 -31.70
C ASN A 119 13.74 0.82 -31.49
N HIS A 120 14.88 0.57 -32.16
CA HIS A 120 16.00 1.51 -32.29
C HIS A 120 16.07 2.19 -33.66
N GLN A 121 15.21 1.80 -34.60
CA GLN A 121 15.16 2.39 -35.96
C GLN A 121 13.72 2.46 -36.49
N SER A 122 13.08 1.33 -36.74
CA SER A 122 11.73 1.25 -37.29
C SER A 122 11.15 -0.15 -37.10
N GLY A 123 9.80 -0.23 -37.00
CA GLY A 123 9.08 -1.48 -36.84
C GLY A 123 9.32 -2.12 -35.47
N PHE A 124 8.66 -3.22 -35.23
CA PHE A 124 8.78 -3.93 -33.96
C PHE A 124 10.13 -4.70 -33.86
N ASP A 125 10.99 -4.28 -32.94
CA ASP A 125 12.26 -4.95 -32.65
C ASP A 125 12.10 -5.88 -31.43
N GLU A 126 12.21 -7.19 -31.69
CA GLU A 126 12.06 -8.21 -30.64
C GLU A 126 13.14 -8.12 -29.56
N SER A 127 14.34 -7.68 -29.90
CA SER A 127 15.46 -7.52 -28.95
C SER A 127 15.16 -6.38 -27.99
N VAL A 128 14.74 -5.21 -28.49
CA VAL A 128 14.36 -4.05 -27.69
C VAL A 128 13.18 -4.39 -26.78
N ALA A 129 12.16 -5.05 -27.34
CA ALA A 129 10.98 -5.47 -26.56
C ALA A 129 11.35 -6.42 -25.40
N ASN A 130 12.16 -7.45 -25.69
CA ASN A 130 12.51 -8.45 -24.68
C ASN A 130 13.49 -7.90 -23.62
N SER A 131 14.41 -7.02 -23.99
CA SER A 131 15.30 -6.33 -23.05
C SER A 131 14.50 -5.43 -22.10
N ALA A 132 13.55 -4.67 -22.63
CA ALA A 132 12.63 -3.86 -21.81
C ALA A 132 11.82 -4.72 -20.82
N ILE A 133 11.28 -5.86 -21.25
CA ILE A 133 10.55 -6.79 -20.37
C ILE A 133 11.48 -7.37 -19.29
N THR A 134 12.74 -7.65 -19.60
CA THR A 134 13.70 -8.15 -18.62
C THR A 134 13.97 -7.13 -17.52
N SER A 135 14.15 -5.86 -17.87
CA SER A 135 14.30 -4.78 -16.89
C SER A 135 13.00 -4.56 -16.10
N ALA A 136 11.85 -4.62 -16.78
CA ALA A 136 10.53 -4.55 -16.13
C ALA A 136 10.31 -5.67 -15.11
N LYS A 137 10.72 -6.90 -15.40
CA LYS A 137 10.64 -8.03 -14.46
C LYS A 137 11.38 -7.71 -13.15
N THR A 138 12.56 -7.12 -13.24
CA THR A 138 13.32 -6.70 -12.05
C THR A 138 12.59 -5.60 -11.28
N ILE A 139 12.02 -4.61 -11.98
CA ILE A 139 11.29 -3.49 -11.38
C ILE A 139 10.03 -3.98 -10.66
N LYS A 140 9.31 -4.95 -11.22
CA LYS A 140 8.05 -5.48 -10.67
C LYS A 140 8.20 -6.16 -9.30
N ALA A 141 9.41 -6.51 -8.90
CA ALA A 141 9.69 -6.98 -7.54
C ALA A 141 9.52 -5.88 -6.48
N ASP A 142 9.62 -4.59 -6.88
CA ASP A 142 9.68 -3.45 -5.97
C ASP A 142 8.68 -2.33 -6.32
N ALA A 143 8.00 -2.42 -7.47
CA ALA A 143 7.09 -1.39 -7.97
C ALA A 143 6.00 -1.98 -8.86
N ASP A 144 4.81 -1.38 -8.83
CA ASP A 144 3.77 -1.67 -9.82
C ASP A 144 4.06 -0.93 -11.12
N ILE A 145 3.94 -1.61 -12.26
CA ILE A 145 4.08 -1.03 -13.59
C ILE A 145 2.73 -1.00 -14.29
N TYR A 146 2.22 0.20 -14.52
CA TYR A 146 1.10 0.44 -15.43
C TYR A 146 1.65 0.72 -16.83
N THR A 147 1.00 0.17 -17.84
CA THR A 147 1.29 0.50 -19.24
C THR A 147 0.07 1.10 -19.90
N ILE A 148 0.26 2.12 -20.75
CA ILE A 148 -0.81 2.78 -21.49
C ILE A 148 -0.45 2.77 -22.97
N GLY A 149 -1.24 2.05 -23.77
CA GLY A 149 -1.10 2.00 -25.22
C GLY A 149 -1.94 3.09 -25.89
N ILE A 150 -1.29 3.94 -26.69
CA ILE A 150 -1.94 5.04 -27.43
C ILE A 150 -1.78 4.81 -28.93
N PHE A 151 -1.81 3.57 -29.39
CA PHE A 151 -1.58 3.20 -30.78
C PHE A 151 -2.80 2.55 -31.43
N SER A 152 -2.86 2.64 -32.75
CA SER A 152 -3.92 1.97 -33.52
C SER A 152 -3.84 0.45 -33.34
N GLY A 153 -4.91 -0.13 -32.83
CA GLY A 153 -4.96 -1.57 -32.53
C GLY A 153 -4.55 -1.96 -31.12
N ALA A 154 -4.34 -0.97 -30.22
CA ALA A 154 -4.20 -1.26 -28.79
C ALA A 154 -5.47 -1.94 -28.26
N ASP A 155 -5.31 -3.04 -27.53
CA ASP A 155 -6.40 -3.90 -27.11
C ASP A 155 -5.95 -4.80 -25.93
N VAL A 156 -6.46 -4.51 -24.75
CA VAL A 156 -6.12 -5.23 -23.52
C VAL A 156 -6.51 -6.71 -23.51
N SER A 157 -7.35 -7.15 -24.45
CA SER A 157 -7.74 -8.55 -24.57
C SER A 157 -6.70 -9.40 -25.30
N ILE A 158 -5.76 -8.77 -26.02
CA ILE A 158 -4.74 -9.48 -26.80
C ILE A 158 -3.52 -9.75 -25.94
N THR A 159 -3.45 -10.96 -25.40
CA THR A 159 -2.36 -11.39 -24.51
C THR A 159 -1.34 -12.30 -25.22
N GLY A 160 -1.57 -12.65 -26.49
CA GLY A 160 -0.70 -13.59 -27.20
C GLY A 160 -1.12 -13.81 -28.67
N HIS A 161 -0.53 -14.83 -29.29
CA HIS A 161 -0.82 -15.21 -30.66
C HIS A 161 -2.06 -16.09 -30.75
N SER A 162 -2.97 -15.77 -31.66
CA SER A 162 -4.26 -16.45 -31.81
C SER A 162 -4.31 -17.48 -32.96
N GLY A 163 -3.20 -17.74 -33.64
CA GLY A 163 -3.16 -18.59 -34.82
C GLY A 163 -1.94 -19.49 -34.92
N SER A 164 -1.84 -20.24 -36.02
CA SER A 164 -0.70 -21.10 -36.34
C SER A 164 0.38 -20.43 -37.22
N GLY A 165 0.18 -19.15 -37.55
CA GLY A 165 1.06 -18.39 -38.43
C GLY A 165 2.11 -17.53 -37.68
N SER A 166 2.59 -16.52 -38.35
CA SER A 166 3.46 -15.51 -37.71
C SER A 166 2.65 -14.52 -36.90
N TRP A 167 3.20 -14.04 -35.79
CA TRP A 167 2.62 -12.98 -34.98
C TRP A 167 2.41 -11.71 -35.81
N SER A 168 1.23 -11.17 -35.80
CA SER A 168 0.93 -9.83 -36.36
C SER A 168 1.59 -8.74 -35.54
N ALA A 169 1.79 -7.56 -36.14
CA ALA A 169 2.30 -6.39 -35.41
C ALA A 169 1.42 -6.06 -34.19
N LYS A 170 0.10 -6.11 -34.37
CA LYS A 170 -0.89 -5.90 -33.30
C LYS A 170 -0.69 -6.86 -32.11
N GLU A 171 -0.53 -8.15 -32.37
CA GLU A 171 -0.32 -9.16 -31.32
C GLU A 171 1.00 -8.95 -30.58
N LYS A 172 2.09 -8.69 -31.34
CA LYS A 172 3.42 -8.42 -30.75
C LYS A 172 3.37 -7.22 -29.82
N PHE A 173 2.76 -6.12 -30.26
CA PHE A 173 2.76 -4.90 -29.50
C PHE A 173 1.87 -4.99 -28.24
N ASN A 174 0.67 -5.57 -28.34
CA ASN A 174 -0.16 -5.77 -27.15
C ASN A 174 0.47 -6.74 -26.15
N ALA A 175 1.06 -7.84 -26.62
CA ALA A 175 1.79 -8.76 -25.76
C ALA A 175 3.02 -8.11 -25.09
N PHE A 176 3.70 -7.21 -25.80
CA PHE A 176 4.78 -6.40 -25.23
C PHE A 176 4.26 -5.49 -24.09
N MET A 177 3.17 -4.78 -24.30
CA MET A 177 2.55 -3.93 -23.27
C MET A 177 2.12 -4.74 -22.03
N HIS A 178 1.55 -5.92 -22.24
CA HIS A 178 1.26 -6.86 -21.16
C HIS A 178 2.51 -7.35 -20.46
N GLY A 179 3.57 -7.67 -21.20
CA GLY A 179 4.84 -8.16 -20.65
C GLY A 179 5.57 -7.10 -19.82
N LEU A 180 5.45 -5.82 -20.18
CA LEU A 180 5.97 -4.72 -19.37
C LEU A 180 5.15 -4.50 -18.10
N SER A 181 3.82 -4.56 -18.18
CA SER A 181 2.95 -4.25 -17.06
C SER A 181 3.00 -5.30 -15.94
N SER A 182 2.54 -4.94 -14.76
CA SER A 182 2.36 -5.85 -13.63
C SER A 182 1.22 -6.86 -13.83
N ASN A 183 0.54 -6.87 -14.99
CA ASN A 183 -0.37 -7.97 -15.36
C ASN A 183 0.35 -9.33 -15.37
N TYR A 184 1.62 -9.34 -15.76
CA TYR A 184 2.43 -10.56 -15.81
C TYR A 184 3.77 -10.32 -15.11
N PRO A 185 3.82 -10.53 -13.78
CA PRO A 185 5.02 -10.24 -12.98
C PRO A 185 6.25 -11.03 -13.44
N ASP A 186 6.03 -12.26 -13.89
CA ASP A 186 7.11 -13.18 -14.28
C ASP A 186 7.42 -13.20 -15.78
N ALA A 187 6.86 -12.26 -16.56
CA ALA A 187 7.11 -12.22 -18.00
C ALA A 187 8.61 -12.22 -18.32
N GLU A 188 9.04 -13.13 -19.18
CA GLU A 188 10.43 -13.24 -19.66
C GLU A 188 10.63 -12.51 -20.99
N ARG A 189 9.60 -12.53 -21.84
CA ARG A 189 9.58 -11.90 -23.16
C ARG A 189 8.11 -11.79 -23.65
N TYR A 190 7.85 -10.97 -24.67
CA TYR A 190 6.49 -10.75 -25.16
C TYR A 190 5.81 -12.04 -25.66
N LYS A 191 6.56 -13.06 -26.11
CA LYS A 191 6.05 -14.40 -26.49
C LYS A 191 5.90 -15.36 -25.30
N LYS A 192 6.38 -14.98 -24.10
CA LYS A 192 6.35 -15.83 -22.89
C LYS A 192 6.03 -14.96 -21.68
N LEU A 193 4.74 -14.70 -21.50
CA LEU A 193 4.25 -13.80 -20.44
C LEU A 193 4.19 -14.49 -19.06
N GLY A 194 3.92 -15.80 -19.02
CA GLY A 194 3.73 -16.52 -17.76
C GLY A 194 2.31 -16.43 -17.23
N THR A 195 2.15 -16.51 -15.93
CA THR A 195 0.85 -16.45 -15.26
C THR A 195 0.42 -15.01 -15.03
N ARG A 196 -0.84 -14.71 -15.36
CA ARG A 196 -1.43 -13.39 -15.10
C ARG A 196 -1.67 -13.21 -13.61
N ALA A 197 -1.29 -12.04 -13.10
CA ALA A 197 -1.57 -11.64 -11.72
C ALA A 197 -3.08 -11.51 -11.48
N LYS A 198 -3.47 -11.67 -10.23
CA LYS A 198 -4.84 -11.45 -9.77
C LYS A 198 -4.86 -10.24 -8.85
N ASP A 199 -5.97 -9.50 -8.88
CA ASP A 199 -6.25 -8.45 -7.91
C ASP A 199 -6.70 -9.04 -6.56
N SER A 200 -6.98 -8.18 -5.58
CA SER A 200 -7.46 -8.59 -4.25
C SER A 200 -8.81 -9.32 -4.25
N LYS A 201 -9.57 -9.22 -5.35
CA LYS A 201 -10.86 -9.91 -5.54
C LYS A 201 -10.71 -11.22 -6.33
N GLY A 202 -9.47 -11.62 -6.66
CA GLY A 202 -9.19 -12.82 -7.46
C GLY A 202 -9.46 -12.66 -8.96
N GLN A 203 -9.74 -11.42 -9.43
CA GLN A 203 -9.94 -11.13 -10.84
C GLN A 203 -8.60 -10.86 -11.54
N ASP A 204 -8.60 -10.92 -12.86
CA ASP A 204 -7.39 -10.63 -13.64
C ASP A 204 -6.94 -9.18 -13.45
N ALA A 205 -5.67 -9.00 -13.07
CA ALA A 205 -5.09 -7.68 -12.92
C ALA A 205 -5.17 -6.85 -14.22
N THR A 206 -5.35 -5.54 -14.09
CA THR A 206 -5.65 -4.61 -15.19
C THR A 206 -4.64 -3.46 -15.30
N TYR A 207 -3.36 -3.75 -15.14
CA TYR A 207 -2.28 -2.76 -15.23
C TYR A 207 -1.99 -2.28 -16.67
N TYR A 208 -2.44 -2.99 -17.71
CA TYR A 208 -2.40 -2.48 -19.08
C TYR A 208 -3.72 -1.77 -19.39
N LYS A 209 -3.64 -0.51 -19.80
CA LYS A 209 -4.75 0.37 -20.17
C LYS A 209 -4.57 0.83 -21.63
N VAL A 210 -5.65 1.23 -22.27
CA VAL A 210 -5.65 1.71 -23.66
C VAL A 210 -6.38 3.05 -23.74
N ALA A 211 -5.78 4.03 -24.41
CA ALA A 211 -6.39 5.30 -24.74
C ALA A 211 -6.34 5.55 -26.26
N THR A 212 -7.44 5.98 -26.82
CA THR A 212 -7.53 6.35 -28.25
C THR A 212 -7.68 7.87 -28.43
N LYS A 213 -7.97 8.59 -27.35
CA LYS A 213 -8.19 10.03 -27.31
C LYS A 213 -7.59 10.64 -26.05
N ALA A 214 -7.32 11.95 -26.11
CA ALA A 214 -6.74 12.69 -24.99
C ALA A 214 -7.60 12.64 -23.72
N ASP A 215 -8.93 12.70 -23.85
CA ASP A 215 -9.83 12.61 -22.69
C ASP A 215 -9.80 11.23 -22.03
N GLU A 216 -9.68 10.16 -22.83
CA GLU A 216 -9.51 8.80 -22.32
C GLU A 216 -8.19 8.66 -21.55
N LEU A 217 -7.11 9.25 -22.09
CA LEU A 217 -5.82 9.28 -21.42
C LEU A 217 -5.91 9.99 -20.06
N LYS A 218 -6.59 11.13 -19.99
CA LYS A 218 -6.82 11.85 -18.74
C LYS A 218 -7.59 10.98 -17.73
N ASN A 219 -8.65 10.31 -18.17
CA ASN A 219 -9.45 9.44 -17.32
C ASN A 219 -8.62 8.26 -16.80
N ILE A 220 -7.74 7.67 -17.63
CA ILE A 220 -6.84 6.59 -17.23
C ILE A 220 -5.85 7.08 -16.16
N PHE A 221 -5.26 8.25 -16.31
CA PHE A 221 -4.39 8.82 -15.28
C PHE A 221 -5.15 9.05 -13.97
N THR A 222 -6.39 9.52 -14.01
CA THR A 222 -7.23 9.65 -12.81
C THR A 222 -7.52 8.29 -12.18
N GLN A 223 -7.88 7.27 -12.97
CA GLN A 223 -8.09 5.91 -12.46
C GLN A 223 -6.83 5.32 -11.82
N ILE A 224 -5.66 5.49 -12.45
CA ILE A 224 -4.39 5.04 -11.87
C ILE A 224 -4.09 5.80 -10.56
N GLU A 225 -4.36 7.09 -10.53
CA GLU A 225 -4.22 7.91 -9.32
C GLU A 225 -5.12 7.39 -8.20
N ASP A 226 -6.39 7.09 -8.48
CA ASP A 226 -7.34 6.52 -7.53
C ASP A 226 -6.90 5.13 -7.05
N GLU A 227 -6.43 4.26 -7.96
CA GLU A 227 -5.88 2.95 -7.64
C GLU A 227 -4.62 3.07 -6.75
N ILE A 228 -3.73 4.03 -7.01
CA ILE A 228 -2.54 4.30 -6.19
C ILE A 228 -2.96 4.80 -4.80
N ILE A 229 -3.85 5.78 -4.74
CA ILE A 229 -4.34 6.34 -3.48
C ILE A 229 -5.02 5.25 -2.65
N SER A 230 -5.93 4.49 -3.25
CA SER A 230 -6.62 3.38 -2.60
C SER A 230 -5.63 2.33 -2.07
N SER A 231 -4.66 1.92 -2.90
CA SER A 231 -3.65 0.93 -2.48
C SER A 231 -2.64 1.48 -1.45
N ALA A 232 -2.35 2.78 -1.48
CA ALA A 232 -1.49 3.42 -0.48
C ALA A 232 -2.22 3.68 0.85
N GLN A 233 -3.54 3.70 0.82
CA GLN A 233 -4.39 3.80 2.01
C GLN A 233 -4.61 2.42 2.65
N SER A 234 -4.54 1.34 1.88
CA SER A 234 -4.52 -0.01 2.45
C SER A 234 -3.12 -0.28 2.96
N PRO A 235 -2.92 -0.60 4.24
CA PRO A 235 -1.63 -1.07 4.73
C PRO A 235 -1.29 -2.37 4.00
N THR A 236 -0.56 -2.26 2.90
CA THR A 236 -0.26 -3.36 1.98
C THR A 236 0.78 -4.33 2.53
N GLN A 237 1.44 -3.96 3.61
CA GLN A 237 2.32 -4.83 4.37
C GLN A 237 2.22 -4.45 5.85
N VAL A 238 1.41 -5.18 6.56
CA VAL A 238 1.70 -5.42 7.97
C VAL A 238 2.99 -6.22 7.96
N ASP A 239 4.04 -5.77 8.66
CA ASP A 239 5.26 -6.55 8.85
C ASP A 239 4.84 -8.00 9.10
N GLN A 240 5.38 -8.91 8.30
CA GLN A 240 5.27 -10.33 8.64
C GLN A 240 6.11 -10.48 9.91
N GLY A 241 5.46 -10.39 11.06
CA GLY A 241 6.10 -10.68 12.34
C GLY A 241 6.82 -12.02 12.26
N GLU A 242 7.74 -12.28 13.19
CA GLU A 242 8.45 -13.55 13.27
C GLU A 242 7.49 -14.74 13.38
N ASP A 243 6.24 -14.50 13.85
CA ASP A 243 5.17 -15.50 13.89
C ASP A 243 4.26 -15.37 12.65
N PRO A 244 4.22 -16.39 11.77
CA PRO A 244 3.34 -16.41 10.60
C PRO A 244 1.85 -16.23 10.92
N SER A 245 1.41 -16.50 12.16
CA SER A 245 0.02 -16.27 12.59
C SER A 245 -0.33 -14.78 12.75
N ASP A 246 0.66 -13.90 12.78
CA ASP A 246 0.50 -12.45 12.89
C ASP A 246 0.55 -11.75 11.52
N ALA A 247 0.89 -12.48 10.48
CA ALA A 247 0.93 -11.95 9.13
C ALA A 247 -0.44 -11.42 8.69
N GLY A 248 -0.48 -10.18 8.22
CA GLY A 248 -1.72 -9.54 7.75
C GLY A 248 -2.60 -8.93 8.84
N PHE A 249 -2.15 -8.88 10.10
CA PHE A 249 -2.86 -8.23 11.21
C PHE A 249 -2.11 -7.01 11.73
N ILE A 250 -2.86 -6.00 12.18
CA ILE A 250 -2.35 -5.00 13.12
C ILE A 250 -2.69 -5.50 14.52
N THR A 251 -1.69 -5.59 15.36
CA THR A 251 -1.84 -6.04 16.75
C THR A 251 -1.80 -4.83 17.69
N LEU A 252 -2.82 -4.71 18.51
CA LEU A 252 -2.89 -3.76 19.61
C LEU A 252 -2.91 -4.54 20.92
N THR A 253 -2.14 -4.08 21.89
CA THR A 253 -2.09 -4.69 23.22
C THR A 253 -2.38 -3.64 24.28
N ASP A 254 -3.15 -4.04 25.28
CA ASP A 254 -3.37 -3.24 26.50
C ASP A 254 -3.06 -4.13 27.71
N GLN A 255 -1.96 -3.82 28.38
CA GLN A 255 -1.57 -4.46 29.62
C GLN A 255 -2.24 -3.75 30.78
N LEU A 256 -3.17 -4.41 31.44
CA LEU A 256 -3.80 -3.83 32.61
C LEU A 256 -2.78 -3.59 33.73
N GLY A 257 -3.07 -2.60 34.54
CA GLY A 257 -2.29 -2.31 35.74
C GLY A 257 -2.25 -3.47 36.72
N ASP A 258 -1.30 -3.42 37.64
CA ASP A 258 -1.13 -4.43 38.64
C ASP A 258 -2.41 -4.62 39.47
N TYR A 259 -2.74 -5.86 39.76
CA TYR A 259 -3.95 -6.33 40.47
C TYR A 259 -5.27 -6.17 39.74
N MET A 260 -5.26 -5.73 38.48
CA MET A 260 -6.45 -5.51 37.68
C MET A 260 -6.76 -6.72 36.77
N GLN A 261 -8.04 -6.95 36.56
CA GLN A 261 -8.55 -7.98 35.62
C GLN A 261 -9.59 -7.41 34.67
N VAL A 262 -9.75 -8.06 33.53
CA VAL A 262 -10.90 -7.86 32.64
C VAL A 262 -12.04 -8.75 33.13
N ASP A 263 -13.17 -8.15 33.46
CA ASP A 263 -14.36 -8.89 33.85
C ASP A 263 -15.10 -9.39 32.61
N ASP A 264 -15.32 -8.51 31.64
CA ASP A 264 -15.94 -8.89 30.38
C ASP A 264 -15.60 -7.87 29.28
N ILE A 265 -15.64 -8.33 28.01
CA ILE A 265 -15.62 -7.49 26.80
C ILE A 265 -17.05 -7.51 26.25
N ASN A 266 -17.70 -6.35 26.21
CA ASN A 266 -19.15 -6.30 25.96
C ASN A 266 -19.52 -5.58 24.68
N THR A 267 -18.72 -4.62 24.20
CA THR A 267 -19.09 -3.77 23.08
C THR A 267 -17.90 -3.45 22.18
N LEU A 268 -18.10 -3.60 20.88
CA LEU A 268 -17.23 -3.11 19.83
C LEU A 268 -17.94 -2.01 19.04
N VAL A 269 -17.32 -0.85 18.87
CA VAL A 269 -17.77 0.16 17.91
C VAL A 269 -16.87 0.07 16.69
N TYR A 270 -17.50 -0.18 15.54
CA TYR A 270 -16.84 -0.24 14.25
C TYR A 270 -17.79 0.37 13.19
N ALA A 271 -17.27 1.14 12.25
CA ALA A 271 -18.07 1.82 11.22
C ALA A 271 -19.24 2.66 11.81
N ASN A 272 -19.00 3.31 12.94
CA ASN A 272 -20.00 4.07 13.70
C ASN A 272 -21.25 3.26 14.14
N GLN A 273 -21.12 1.94 14.21
CA GLN A 273 -22.16 1.05 14.71
C GLN A 273 -21.69 0.33 15.96
N LEU A 274 -22.64 0.05 16.85
CA LEU A 274 -22.38 -0.70 18.08
C LEU A 274 -22.71 -2.17 17.88
N TYR A 275 -21.74 -3.02 18.20
CA TYR A 275 -21.88 -4.47 18.23
C TYR A 275 -21.72 -4.94 19.67
N LYS A 276 -22.66 -5.76 20.13
CA LYS A 276 -22.75 -6.21 21.53
C LYS A 276 -22.82 -7.73 21.62
N ASN A 277 -22.56 -8.24 22.82
CA ASN A 277 -22.69 -9.64 23.17
C ASN A 277 -21.86 -10.57 22.29
N PRO A 278 -20.50 -10.43 22.32
CA PRO A 278 -19.64 -11.34 21.60
C PRO A 278 -19.77 -12.77 22.10
N GLY A 279 -19.55 -13.72 21.21
CA GLY A 279 -19.30 -15.10 21.62
C GLY A 279 -18.02 -15.17 22.49
N LYS A 280 -18.01 -16.04 23.49
CA LYS A 280 -16.89 -16.18 24.43
C LYS A 280 -16.46 -17.64 24.48
N THR A 281 -15.16 -17.88 24.30
CA THR A 281 -14.54 -19.20 24.46
C THR A 281 -13.32 -19.08 25.36
N GLU A 282 -13.10 -20.09 26.19
CA GLU A 282 -11.95 -20.15 27.09
C GLU A 282 -11.08 -21.34 26.74
N THR A 283 -9.78 -21.13 26.69
CA THR A 283 -8.77 -22.15 26.41
C THR A 283 -7.59 -21.99 27.35
N THR A 284 -6.83 -23.06 27.56
CA THR A 284 -5.56 -23.00 28.28
C THR A 284 -4.43 -23.12 27.28
N LYS A 285 -3.53 -22.14 27.27
CA LYS A 285 -2.33 -22.12 26.45
C LYS A 285 -1.12 -21.82 27.33
N ASP A 286 -0.12 -22.68 27.30
CA ASP A 286 1.13 -22.52 28.06
C ASP A 286 0.90 -22.29 29.57
N GLY A 287 -0.12 -22.96 30.13
CA GLY A 287 -0.49 -22.84 31.55
C GLY A 287 -1.29 -21.58 31.90
N LYS A 288 -1.58 -20.71 30.94
CA LYS A 288 -2.40 -19.51 31.12
C LYS A 288 -3.79 -19.70 30.57
N THR A 289 -4.77 -19.09 31.20
CA THR A 289 -6.13 -19.02 30.69
C THR A 289 -6.22 -17.91 29.65
N VAL A 290 -6.66 -18.24 28.42
CA VAL A 290 -6.91 -17.29 27.35
C VAL A 290 -8.40 -17.31 27.02
N VAL A 291 -9.04 -16.16 27.17
CA VAL A 291 -10.44 -15.94 26.82
C VAL A 291 -10.49 -15.24 25.47
N THR A 292 -11.15 -15.85 24.49
CA THR A 292 -11.35 -15.29 23.16
C THR A 292 -12.76 -14.76 23.02
N TYR A 293 -12.88 -13.55 22.53
CA TYR A 293 -14.16 -12.86 22.25
C TYR A 293 -14.35 -12.70 20.74
N THR A 294 -15.52 -13.02 20.22
CA THR A 294 -15.82 -13.01 18.78
C THR A 294 -17.13 -12.29 18.50
N PHE A 295 -17.08 -11.22 17.72
CA PHE A 295 -18.23 -10.51 17.21
C PHE A 295 -18.55 -11.05 15.79
N ASN A 296 -19.53 -11.94 15.67
CA ASN A 296 -19.86 -12.65 14.42
C ASN A 296 -20.90 -11.89 13.59
N GLN A 297 -20.65 -10.64 13.28
CA GLN A 297 -21.52 -9.83 12.43
C GLN A 297 -20.78 -9.42 11.15
N GLU A 298 -21.53 -9.38 10.04
CA GLU A 298 -21.02 -8.81 8.80
C GLU A 298 -21.01 -7.30 8.87
N ILE A 299 -19.97 -6.70 8.29
CA ILE A 299 -19.85 -5.26 8.14
C ILE A 299 -20.61 -4.88 6.87
N PRO A 300 -21.68 -4.09 6.94
CA PRO A 300 -22.39 -3.65 5.76
C PRO A 300 -21.51 -2.72 4.93
N ASP A 301 -21.66 -2.75 3.59
CA ASP A 301 -21.07 -1.76 2.71
C ASP A 301 -21.57 -0.36 3.08
N THR A 302 -20.68 0.49 3.57
CA THR A 302 -20.98 1.85 3.99
C THR A 302 -20.26 2.85 3.11
N ASN A 303 -20.65 2.96 1.84
CA ASN A 303 -20.12 3.94 0.89
C ASN A 303 -18.59 3.89 0.69
N HIS A 304 -18.02 2.70 0.69
CA HIS A 304 -16.59 2.43 0.47
C HIS A 304 -15.63 3.01 1.53
N VAL A 305 -16.13 3.60 2.60
CA VAL A 305 -15.31 4.13 3.71
C VAL A 305 -14.81 2.99 4.61
N TYR A 306 -15.62 1.95 4.77
CA TYR A 306 -15.29 0.76 5.55
C TYR A 306 -15.32 -0.46 4.64
N PRO A 307 -14.27 -1.29 4.66
CA PRO A 307 -14.25 -2.49 3.84
C PRO A 307 -15.31 -3.48 4.29
N GLU A 308 -15.92 -4.15 3.32
CA GLU A 308 -16.79 -5.30 3.60
C GLU A 308 -15.98 -6.41 4.28
N GLY A 309 -16.60 -7.10 5.21
CA GLY A 309 -15.96 -8.21 5.91
C GLY A 309 -16.79 -8.71 7.08
N ASN A 310 -16.21 -9.61 7.85
CA ASN A 310 -16.81 -10.15 9.04
C ASN A 310 -16.03 -9.69 10.27
N LEU A 311 -16.72 -9.13 11.27
CA LEU A 311 -16.10 -8.72 12.54
C LEU A 311 -15.47 -9.91 13.28
N GLY A 312 -15.90 -11.14 13.00
CA GLY A 312 -15.28 -12.36 13.52
C GLY A 312 -13.83 -12.57 13.09
N ASP A 313 -13.38 -11.88 12.04
CA ASP A 313 -11.98 -11.90 11.63
C ASP A 313 -11.08 -11.05 12.54
N ILE A 314 -11.67 -10.15 13.36
CA ILE A 314 -10.96 -9.43 14.41
C ILE A 314 -10.77 -10.38 15.60
N LYS A 315 -9.53 -10.72 15.91
CA LYS A 315 -9.21 -11.62 17.04
C LYS A 315 -9.02 -10.80 18.31
N ILE A 316 -9.89 -11.02 19.29
CA ILE A 316 -9.83 -10.34 20.59
C ILE A 316 -9.59 -11.39 21.66
N THR A 317 -8.49 -11.27 22.38
CA THR A 317 -8.13 -12.21 23.46
C THR A 317 -7.80 -11.47 24.74
N VAL A 318 -8.15 -12.10 25.85
CA VAL A 318 -7.72 -11.70 27.20
C VAL A 318 -6.91 -12.85 27.79
N GLU A 319 -5.63 -12.62 27.99
CA GLU A 319 -4.75 -13.57 28.68
C GLU A 319 -4.74 -13.28 30.18
N LYS A 320 -5.17 -14.25 30.96
CA LYS A 320 -5.11 -14.18 32.44
C LYS A 320 -3.72 -14.56 32.91
N ALA A 321 -3.15 -13.77 33.78
CA ALA A 321 -1.86 -14.11 34.39
C ALA A 321 -1.95 -15.43 35.17
N ALA A 322 -0.86 -16.20 35.16
CA ALA A 322 -0.76 -17.50 35.84
C ALA A 322 0.52 -17.57 36.67
N GLY A 323 0.60 -18.56 37.56
CA GLY A 323 1.77 -18.80 38.43
C GLY A 323 1.75 -17.98 39.72
N GLU A 324 2.91 -17.82 40.34
CA GLU A 324 3.05 -17.18 41.66
C GLU A 324 2.63 -15.72 41.65
N ASP A 325 2.85 -14.99 40.53
CA ASP A 325 2.53 -13.58 40.34
C ASP A 325 1.13 -13.35 39.74
N GLN A 326 0.28 -14.39 39.62
CA GLN A 326 -1.02 -14.28 38.96
C GLN A 326 -1.95 -13.22 39.58
N LEU A 327 -1.82 -12.97 40.87
CA LEU A 327 -2.62 -11.95 41.55
C LEU A 327 -2.14 -10.54 41.23
N GLN A 328 -0.84 -10.31 41.23
CA GLN A 328 -0.23 -9.02 41.00
C GLN A 328 -0.29 -8.61 39.52
N THR A 329 0.08 -9.50 38.64
CA THR A 329 0.17 -9.17 37.19
C THR A 329 -1.22 -8.94 36.59
N GLY A 330 -1.49 -7.76 36.06
CA GLY A 330 -2.74 -7.46 35.36
C GLY A 330 -2.97 -8.34 34.14
N ASP A 331 -4.22 -8.43 33.69
CA ASP A 331 -4.55 -9.17 32.49
C ASP A 331 -4.02 -8.46 31.23
N LEU A 332 -3.74 -9.23 30.17
CA LEU A 332 -3.31 -8.70 28.87
C LEU A 332 -4.44 -8.82 27.85
N VAL A 333 -4.92 -7.68 27.37
CA VAL A 333 -5.86 -7.61 26.25
C VAL A 333 -5.06 -7.52 24.95
N THR A 334 -5.35 -8.39 23.99
CA THR A 334 -4.77 -8.33 22.64
C THR A 334 -5.88 -8.27 21.61
N VAL A 335 -5.78 -7.28 20.69
CA VAL A 335 -6.69 -7.12 19.57
C VAL A 335 -5.87 -7.20 18.28
N LYS A 336 -6.15 -8.21 17.46
CA LYS A 336 -5.55 -8.37 16.14
C LYS A 336 -6.60 -8.05 15.08
N ILE A 337 -6.36 -6.99 14.31
CA ILE A 337 -7.27 -6.49 13.28
C ILE A 337 -6.68 -6.85 11.93
N PRO A 338 -7.39 -7.62 11.07
CA PRO A 338 -6.93 -7.88 9.71
C PRO A 338 -6.74 -6.56 8.97
N ALA A 339 -5.68 -6.45 8.17
CA ALA A 339 -5.37 -5.23 7.45
C ALA A 339 -6.52 -4.74 6.55
N ASN A 340 -7.30 -5.66 5.98
CA ASN A 340 -8.46 -5.36 5.16
C ASN A 340 -9.67 -4.78 5.94
N LEU A 341 -9.68 -4.89 7.27
CA LEU A 341 -10.74 -4.33 8.12
C LEU A 341 -10.35 -3.01 8.80
N ILE A 342 -9.20 -2.43 8.47
CA ILE A 342 -8.78 -1.16 9.07
C ILE A 342 -9.51 -0.03 8.36
N PRO A 343 -10.34 0.75 9.07
CA PRO A 343 -11.01 1.89 8.47
C PRO A 343 -10.01 2.97 8.10
N LEU A 344 -10.01 3.37 6.85
CA LEU A 344 -9.14 4.39 6.31
C LEU A 344 -9.92 5.68 6.04
N ARG A 345 -9.26 6.83 6.12
CA ARG A 345 -9.86 8.09 5.69
C ARG A 345 -10.05 8.06 4.18
N TYR A 346 -11.27 8.32 3.74
CA TYR A 346 -11.60 8.45 2.34
C TYR A 346 -11.53 9.92 1.92
N TYR A 347 -10.87 10.17 0.80
CA TYR A 347 -10.76 11.51 0.21
C TYR A 347 -11.48 11.50 -1.13
N GLU A 348 -12.57 12.25 -1.24
CA GLU A 348 -13.26 12.44 -2.50
C GLU A 348 -12.80 13.74 -3.15
N VAL A 349 -12.36 13.67 -4.40
CA VAL A 349 -12.07 14.84 -5.23
C VAL A 349 -13.29 15.14 -6.07
N LYS A 350 -13.95 16.26 -5.81
CA LYS A 350 -15.12 16.71 -6.56
C LYS A 350 -14.72 17.23 -7.94
N SER A 351 -15.70 17.30 -8.84
CA SER A 351 -15.51 17.80 -10.23
C SER A 351 -14.98 19.23 -10.31
N ASP A 352 -15.16 20.04 -9.29
CA ASP A 352 -14.62 21.41 -9.18
C ASP A 352 -13.17 21.44 -8.65
N GLY A 353 -12.60 20.27 -8.36
CA GLY A 353 -11.27 20.11 -7.79
C GLY A 353 -11.17 20.32 -6.28
N SER A 354 -12.28 20.58 -5.60
CA SER A 354 -12.30 20.59 -4.13
C SER A 354 -12.21 19.16 -3.58
N MET A 355 -11.59 19.00 -2.39
CA MET A 355 -11.51 17.72 -1.70
C MET A 355 -12.46 17.72 -0.51
N THR A 356 -13.22 16.65 -0.38
CA THR A 356 -13.90 16.33 0.88
C THR A 356 -13.18 15.17 1.55
N ILE A 357 -13.09 15.24 2.86
CA ILE A 357 -12.56 14.17 3.71
C ILE A 357 -13.78 13.59 4.41
N ASP A 358 -14.09 12.34 4.14
CA ASP A 358 -15.09 11.66 4.91
C ASP A 358 -14.55 11.33 6.30
N GLU A 359 -15.35 11.61 7.32
CA GLU A 359 -14.99 11.29 8.68
C GLU A 359 -14.94 9.77 8.85
N THR A 360 -13.75 9.26 9.22
CA THR A 360 -13.63 7.88 9.70
C THR A 360 -13.83 7.88 11.21
N TYR A 361 -14.69 7.00 11.66
CA TYR A 361 -14.90 6.81 13.08
C TYR A 361 -13.87 5.81 13.63
N PRO A 362 -13.20 6.12 14.74
CA PRO A 362 -12.24 5.18 15.32
C PRO A 362 -12.95 3.90 15.76
N MET A 363 -12.28 2.76 15.59
CA MET A 363 -12.68 1.54 16.25
C MET A 363 -12.50 1.71 17.77
N ARG A 364 -13.49 1.29 18.55
CA ARG A 364 -13.44 1.33 20.01
C ARG A 364 -13.88 -0.01 20.57
N LEU A 365 -13.08 -0.55 21.46
CA LEU A 365 -13.43 -1.74 22.24
C LEU A 365 -13.72 -1.31 23.66
N PHE A 366 -14.87 -1.72 24.19
CA PHE A 366 -15.26 -1.46 25.57
C PHE A 366 -15.25 -2.74 26.36
N TYR A 367 -14.59 -2.69 27.50
CA TYR A 367 -14.50 -3.79 28.45
C TYR A 367 -14.54 -3.25 29.89
N ASP A 368 -15.10 -4.07 30.76
CA ASP A 368 -15.19 -3.79 32.17
C ASP A 368 -13.97 -4.36 32.88
N VAL A 369 -13.48 -3.62 33.86
CA VAL A 369 -12.29 -3.98 34.63
C VAL A 369 -12.60 -3.83 36.13
N SER A 370 -12.01 -4.71 36.90
CA SER A 370 -12.07 -4.67 38.37
C SER A 370 -10.75 -5.13 38.99
N LEU A 371 -10.67 -5.02 40.29
CA LEU A 371 -9.61 -5.71 41.04
C LEU A 371 -9.79 -7.23 40.92
N LYS A 372 -8.68 -7.93 40.83
CA LYS A 372 -8.71 -9.40 40.85
C LYS A 372 -9.32 -9.94 42.12
N ALA A 373 -10.07 -11.01 41.99
CA ALA A 373 -10.66 -11.71 43.13
C ALA A 373 -9.57 -12.06 44.16
N GLY A 374 -9.85 -11.79 45.44
CA GLY A 374 -8.92 -12.04 46.54
C GLY A 374 -7.94 -10.93 46.86
N VAL A 375 -7.86 -9.85 46.05
CA VAL A 375 -7.01 -8.67 46.36
C VAL A 375 -7.56 -7.94 47.57
N GLU A 376 -8.87 -7.67 47.60
CA GLU A 376 -9.53 -6.98 48.72
C GLU A 376 -9.39 -7.70 50.05
N GLU A 377 -9.44 -9.03 50.02
CA GLU A 377 -9.25 -9.87 51.22
C GLU A 377 -7.85 -9.72 51.83
N LYS A 378 -6.85 -9.42 50.98
CA LYS A 378 -5.47 -9.20 51.39
C LYS A 378 -5.22 -7.79 51.97
N PHE A 379 -6.13 -6.85 51.85
CA PHE A 379 -5.93 -5.50 52.38
C PHE A 379 -5.77 -5.50 53.92
N ALA A 380 -6.43 -6.42 54.62
CA ALA A 380 -6.30 -6.53 56.07
C ALA A 380 -4.92 -7.04 56.52
N ASN A 381 -4.25 -7.83 55.66
CA ASN A 381 -2.91 -8.38 55.93
C ASN A 381 -2.14 -8.53 54.61
N PRO A 382 -1.69 -7.43 54.01
CA PRO A 382 -1.04 -7.43 52.72
C PRO A 382 0.31 -8.15 52.77
N ASP A 383 0.61 -8.95 51.76
CA ASP A 383 1.96 -9.43 51.52
C ASP A 383 2.91 -8.25 51.13
N ALA A 384 4.21 -8.56 51.08
CA ALA A 384 5.22 -7.51 50.85
C ALA A 384 5.01 -6.75 49.52
N GLN A 385 4.53 -7.44 48.47
CA GLN A 385 4.31 -6.87 47.16
C GLN A 385 3.09 -5.94 47.15
N LEU A 386 1.96 -6.38 47.67
CA LEU A 386 0.75 -5.57 47.79
C LEU A 386 0.98 -4.38 48.72
N LYS A 387 1.72 -4.58 49.83
CA LYS A 387 2.10 -3.48 50.70
C LYS A 387 2.92 -2.42 50.00
N ALA A 388 3.92 -2.82 49.21
CA ALA A 388 4.74 -1.90 48.45
C ALA A 388 3.91 -1.12 47.40
N TYR A 389 2.96 -1.81 46.73
CA TYR A 389 2.04 -1.16 45.81
C TYR A 389 1.14 -0.13 46.48
N ILE A 390 0.54 -0.50 47.63
CA ILE A 390 -0.30 0.39 48.43
C ILE A 390 0.49 1.62 48.88
N ASP A 391 1.69 1.44 49.37
CA ASP A 391 2.53 2.56 49.85
C ASP A 391 2.96 3.48 48.72
N ALA A 392 3.16 2.96 47.50
CA ALA A 392 3.54 3.75 46.31
C ALA A 392 2.37 4.48 45.64
N ASN A 393 1.14 3.98 45.81
CA ASN A 393 -0.04 4.48 45.08
C ASN A 393 -1.12 5.08 45.99
N LYS A 394 -0.74 5.39 47.22
CA LYS A 394 -1.62 6.06 48.20
C LYS A 394 -1.52 7.58 48.04
N ASP A 395 -2.64 8.25 47.96
CA ASP A 395 -2.74 9.70 47.92
C ASP A 395 -2.68 10.38 49.32
N GLU A 396 -2.79 11.69 49.36
CA GLU A 396 -2.78 12.51 50.56
C GLU A 396 -3.95 12.18 51.52
N ASN A 397 -5.04 11.64 50.99
CA ASN A 397 -6.24 11.25 51.75
C ASN A 397 -6.19 9.80 52.20
N HIS A 398 -5.04 9.12 52.05
CA HIS A 398 -4.83 7.70 52.29
C HIS A 398 -5.68 6.78 51.41
N GLN A 399 -6.17 7.25 50.23
CA GLN A 399 -6.85 6.42 49.28
C GLN A 399 -5.84 5.76 48.35
N VAL A 400 -5.97 4.46 48.11
CA VAL A 400 -5.09 3.69 47.21
C VAL A 400 -5.71 3.69 45.81
N HIS A 401 -4.92 4.10 44.82
CA HIS A 401 -5.34 4.10 43.43
C HIS A 401 -4.85 2.84 42.70
N PHE A 402 -5.77 2.18 42.01
CA PHE A 402 -5.48 1.09 41.09
C PHE A 402 -5.75 1.62 39.66
N TYR A 403 -4.83 1.34 38.76
CA TYR A 403 -4.89 1.89 37.42
C TYR A 403 -5.35 0.82 36.42
N SER A 404 -6.24 1.16 35.50
CA SER A 404 -6.74 0.24 34.49
C SER A 404 -5.67 -0.14 33.45
N ASN A 405 -4.61 0.65 33.32
CA ASN A 405 -3.51 0.39 32.38
C ASN A 405 -2.15 0.67 33.03
N LYS A 406 -1.14 0.01 32.51
CA LYS A 406 0.24 0.08 33.02
C LYS A 406 1.07 1.07 32.24
#